data_fdf1eb7986b524ad7646c65ad9e32115
#
_entry.id   fdf1eb7986b524ad7646c65ad9e32115
#
_cell.length_a   1.000
_cell.length_b   1.000
_cell.length_c   1.000
_cell.angle_alpha   90.00
_cell.angle_beta   90.00
_cell.angle_gamma   90.00
#
_symmetry.space_group_name_H-M   'P 1'
#
loop_
_entity.id
_entity.type
_entity.pdbx_description
1 polymer ?
#
loop_
_entity_poly.entity_id
_entity_poly.type
_entity_poly.pdbx_seq_one_letter_code
_entity_poly.pdbx_strand_id
1 'polypeptide(L)'
;MKKTALLFLSHLACIMVLYGQEIPVNDKMQKAITSLIDQYSLAREKRDTALLKTILTPGVDQLVSTGEWRRGVNAAVEGMMKSSANSPGTRTLHVEKIQTITSSSAIVDCRYEIQNTDGTARKMWSTFIVIDDKKTWKIMAIRNMLPAPNN
;
A
#
# COMPACT_ATOMS: atom_id res chain seq x y z
N MET A 1 -65.23 -26.63 -8.39
CA MET A 1 -65.67 -25.24 -8.23
C MET A 1 -64.68 -24.49 -7.33
N LYS A 2 -63.99 -23.49 -7.91
CA LYS A 2 -63.57 -22.25 -7.27
C LYS A 2 -62.39 -22.25 -6.28
N LYS A 3 -61.28 -21.57 -6.70
CA LYS A 3 -60.39 -20.70 -5.91
C LYS A 3 -59.31 -21.40 -5.10
N THR A 4 -58.29 -21.82 -5.79
CA THR A 4 -56.95 -21.97 -5.21
C THR A 4 -55.88 -21.68 -6.29
N ALA A 5 -55.85 -20.46 -6.74
CA ALA A 5 -54.80 -19.96 -7.63
C ALA A 5 -54.56 -18.52 -7.25
N LEU A 6 -53.72 -18.28 -6.24
CA LEU A 6 -53.12 -16.96 -6.00
C LEU A 6 -52.21 -17.00 -4.76
N LEU A 7 -51.13 -17.72 -4.78
CA LEU A 7 -50.09 -17.63 -3.71
C LEU A 7 -48.71 -18.06 -4.16
N PHE A 8 -48.37 -17.85 -5.45
CA PHE A 8 -47.04 -18.16 -5.98
C PHE A 8 -46.33 -16.98 -6.62
N LEU A 9 -46.64 -15.76 -6.20
CA LEU A 9 -46.05 -14.57 -6.81
C LEU A 9 -45.47 -13.59 -5.78
N SER A 10 -44.73 -14.08 -4.79
CA SER A 10 -44.17 -13.19 -3.77
C SER A 10 -42.74 -13.52 -3.34
N HIS A 11 -42.02 -14.38 -4.03
CA HIS A 11 -40.64 -14.69 -3.67
C HIS A 11 -39.62 -14.35 -4.76
N LEU A 12 -39.95 -13.48 -5.68
CA LEU A 12 -39.00 -13.03 -6.71
C LEU A 12 -38.65 -11.57 -6.49
N ALA A 13 -38.09 -11.23 -5.33
CA ALA A 13 -37.51 -9.92 -5.18
C ALA A 13 -36.46 -9.96 -4.06
N CYS A 14 -35.27 -9.64 -4.42
CA CYS A 14 -34.07 -9.32 -3.62
C CYS A 14 -32.95 -10.34 -3.70
N ILE A 15 -32.54 -10.72 -4.89
CA ILE A 15 -31.12 -10.90 -5.11
C ILE A 15 -30.57 -9.49 -5.33
N MET A 16 -30.34 -8.75 -4.24
CA MET A 16 -29.44 -7.60 -4.26
C MET A 16 -28.04 -8.16 -4.50
N VAL A 17 -27.61 -8.08 -5.72
CA VAL A 17 -26.19 -8.27 -6.06
C VAL A 17 -25.46 -7.16 -5.32
N LEU A 18 -24.88 -7.51 -4.18
CA LEU A 18 -23.89 -6.69 -3.49
C LEU A 18 -22.65 -6.63 -4.37
N TYR A 19 -22.71 -5.88 -5.45
CA TYR A 19 -21.48 -5.39 -6.07
C TYR A 19 -20.84 -4.51 -5.00
N GLY A 20 -19.68 -4.94 -4.49
CA GLY A 20 -18.87 -4.09 -3.66
C GLY A 20 -18.59 -2.80 -4.42
N GLN A 21 -19.28 -1.72 -4.02
CA GLN A 21 -19.05 -0.42 -4.64
C GLN A 21 -17.63 -0.02 -4.27
N GLU A 22 -16.75 0.05 -5.27
CA GLU A 22 -15.45 0.67 -5.08
C GLU A 22 -15.68 2.10 -4.58
N ILE A 23 -15.17 2.41 -3.39
CA ILE A 23 -15.24 3.78 -2.86
C ILE A 23 -14.31 4.61 -3.75
N PRO A 24 -14.81 5.60 -4.48
CA PRO A 24 -13.97 6.37 -5.38
C PRO A 24 -12.92 7.15 -4.57
N VAL A 25 -11.68 7.08 -5.04
CA VAL A 25 -10.60 7.89 -4.48
C VAL A 25 -10.91 9.36 -4.81
N ASN A 26 -11.16 10.17 -3.79
CA ASN A 26 -11.32 11.60 -4.01
C ASN A 26 -9.93 12.29 -4.11
N ASP A 27 -9.87 13.43 -4.78
CA ASP A 27 -8.63 14.18 -5.04
C ASP A 27 -7.83 14.49 -3.77
N LYS A 28 -8.51 14.79 -2.66
CA LYS A 28 -7.87 15.09 -1.38
C LYS A 28 -7.16 13.85 -0.82
N MET A 29 -7.83 12.71 -0.84
CA MET A 29 -7.25 11.43 -0.40
C MET A 29 -6.07 11.04 -1.30
N GLN A 30 -6.25 11.14 -2.61
CA GLN A 30 -5.19 10.82 -3.58
C GLN A 30 -3.94 11.66 -3.31
N LYS A 31 -4.07 12.98 -3.19
CA LYS A 31 -2.96 13.88 -2.91
C LYS A 31 -2.27 13.55 -1.58
N ALA A 32 -3.05 13.28 -0.53
CA ALA A 32 -2.51 12.98 0.79
C ALA A 32 -1.73 11.65 0.79
N ILE A 33 -2.25 10.62 0.13
CA ILE A 33 -1.59 9.31 0.02
C ILE A 33 -0.34 9.41 -0.87
N THR A 34 -0.41 10.09 -2.01
CA THR A 34 0.77 10.30 -2.86
C THR A 34 1.87 11.03 -2.09
N SER A 35 1.52 12.12 -1.37
CA SER A 35 2.47 12.83 -0.52
C SER A 35 3.09 11.95 0.57
N LEU A 36 2.34 11.00 1.15
CA LEU A 36 2.86 10.03 2.11
C LEU A 36 3.94 9.13 1.47
N ILE A 37 3.70 8.64 0.26
CA ILE A 37 4.67 7.81 -0.47
C ILE A 37 5.91 8.60 -0.85
N ASP A 38 5.76 9.88 -1.25
CA ASP A 38 6.87 10.79 -1.53
C ASP A 38 7.72 11.03 -0.26
N GLN A 39 7.07 11.25 0.89
CA GLN A 39 7.76 11.38 2.18
C GLN A 39 8.52 10.11 2.55
N TYR A 40 7.93 8.94 2.30
CA TYR A 40 8.61 7.66 2.53
C TYR A 40 9.86 7.53 1.62
N SER A 41 9.74 7.86 0.34
CA SER A 41 10.87 7.85 -0.60
C SER A 41 11.97 8.82 -0.14
N LEU A 42 11.61 10.05 0.20
CA LEU A 42 12.53 11.07 0.70
C LEU A 42 13.24 10.63 1.99
N ALA A 43 12.49 10.09 2.95
CA ALA A 43 13.05 9.63 4.22
C ALA A 43 14.06 8.49 4.01
N ARG A 44 13.81 7.59 3.05
CA ARG A 44 14.74 6.53 2.67
C ARG A 44 15.99 7.08 1.99
N GLU A 45 15.83 8.03 1.10
CA GLU A 45 16.93 8.71 0.39
C GLU A 45 17.83 9.48 1.36
N LYS A 46 17.24 10.28 2.25
CA LYS A 46 17.97 11.09 3.23
C LYS A 46 18.40 10.30 4.48
N ARG A 47 18.00 9.04 4.61
CA ARG A 47 18.18 8.21 5.81
C ARG A 47 17.59 8.87 7.06
N ASP A 48 16.47 9.57 6.89
CA ASP A 48 15.76 10.28 7.95
C ASP A 48 14.91 9.31 8.78
N THR A 49 15.48 8.84 9.88
CA THR A 49 14.80 7.92 10.80
C THR A 49 13.66 8.58 11.57
N ALA A 50 13.75 9.90 11.80
CA ALA A 50 12.70 10.64 12.50
C ALA A 50 11.46 10.74 11.62
N LEU A 51 11.62 11.14 10.35
CA LEU A 51 10.51 11.18 9.39
C LEU A 51 9.90 9.79 9.21
N LEU A 52 10.71 8.72 9.05
CA LEU A 52 10.17 7.36 8.95
C LEU A 52 9.29 7.00 10.13
N LYS A 53 9.70 7.31 11.36
CA LYS A 53 8.90 7.02 12.56
C LYS A 53 7.59 7.79 12.63
N THR A 54 7.50 8.96 12.00
CA THR A 54 6.25 9.75 11.97
C THR A 54 5.25 9.21 10.96
N ILE A 55 5.72 8.72 9.81
CA ILE A 55 4.86 8.26 8.70
C ILE A 55 4.51 6.76 8.77
N LEU A 56 5.21 5.99 9.61
CA LEU A 56 4.90 4.58 9.86
C LEU A 56 4.03 4.44 11.10
N THR A 57 3.13 3.44 11.11
CA THR A 57 2.43 3.09 12.35
C THR A 57 3.38 2.39 13.33
N PRO A 58 3.13 2.43 14.65
CA PRO A 58 3.94 1.70 15.63
C PRO A 58 4.04 0.19 15.35
N GLY A 59 2.94 -0.40 14.86
CA GLY A 59 2.85 -1.82 14.51
C GLY A 59 3.12 -2.14 13.04
N VAL A 60 3.74 -1.24 12.29
CA VAL A 60 4.06 -1.49 10.87
C VAL A 60 4.76 -2.82 10.68
N ASP A 61 4.39 -3.55 9.64
CA ASP A 61 5.13 -4.73 9.23
C ASP A 61 5.61 -4.61 7.77
N GLN A 62 6.82 -5.08 7.53
CA GLN A 62 7.42 -5.08 6.20
C GLN A 62 7.87 -6.50 5.84
N LEU A 63 7.41 -6.98 4.68
CA LEU A 63 8.01 -8.13 4.00
C LEU A 63 8.95 -7.61 2.92
N VAL A 64 10.23 -7.87 3.10
CA VAL A 64 11.27 -7.49 2.13
C VAL A 64 11.29 -8.49 0.98
N SER A 65 11.74 -8.07 -0.19
CA SER A 65 11.81 -8.92 -1.38
C SER A 65 12.68 -10.19 -1.24
N THR A 66 13.49 -10.28 -0.19
CA THR A 66 14.27 -11.47 0.18
C THR A 66 13.49 -12.45 1.07
N GLY A 67 12.25 -12.13 1.47
CA GLY A 67 11.45 -12.94 2.40
C GLY A 67 11.64 -12.58 3.88
N GLU A 68 12.50 -11.63 4.22
CA GLU A 68 12.70 -11.16 5.60
C GLU A 68 11.49 -10.36 6.09
N TRP A 69 11.00 -10.67 7.30
CA TRP A 69 9.99 -9.90 7.99
C TRP A 69 10.60 -8.93 8.99
N ARG A 70 10.14 -7.68 8.96
CA ARG A 70 10.47 -6.62 9.90
C ARG A 70 9.18 -6.15 10.57
N ARG A 71 9.01 -6.48 11.84
CA ARG A 71 7.78 -6.20 12.59
C ARG A 71 7.99 -5.10 13.61
N GLY A 72 7.10 -4.11 13.58
CA GLY A 72 7.16 -2.90 14.39
C GLY A 72 8.10 -1.84 13.83
N VAL A 73 7.82 -0.59 14.19
CA VAL A 73 8.49 0.59 13.61
C VAL A 73 10.01 0.58 13.81
N ASN A 74 10.51 0.09 14.94
CA ASN A 74 11.94 0.09 15.21
C ASN A 74 12.68 -0.89 14.28
N ALA A 75 12.20 -2.15 14.18
CA ALA A 75 12.79 -3.15 13.28
C ALA A 75 12.69 -2.74 11.80
N ALA A 76 11.54 -2.15 11.42
CA ALA A 76 11.35 -1.64 10.07
C ALA A 76 12.36 -0.53 9.74
N VAL A 77 12.49 0.48 10.60
CA VAL A 77 13.41 1.61 10.38
C VAL A 77 14.86 1.15 10.37
N GLU A 78 15.28 0.34 11.33
CA GLU A 78 16.66 -0.22 11.38
C GLU A 78 16.99 -0.99 10.08
N GLY A 79 16.12 -1.91 9.69
CA GLY A 79 16.31 -2.70 8.48
C GLY A 79 16.29 -1.85 7.20
N MET A 80 15.49 -0.78 7.16
CA MET A 80 15.47 0.19 6.07
C MET A 80 16.78 0.96 5.98
N MET A 81 17.35 1.40 7.09
CA MET A 81 18.64 2.10 7.14
C MET A 81 19.77 1.20 6.70
N LYS A 82 19.83 -0.03 7.23
CA LYS A 82 20.80 -1.04 6.81
C LYS A 82 20.72 -1.32 5.30
N SER A 83 19.53 -1.50 4.77
CA SER A 83 19.31 -1.70 3.33
C SER A 83 19.77 -0.49 2.51
N SER A 84 19.53 0.75 2.97
CA SER A 84 19.96 1.96 2.27
C SER A 84 21.50 2.15 2.33
N ALA A 85 22.15 1.67 3.40
CA ALA A 85 23.60 1.70 3.50
C ALA A 85 24.26 0.66 2.59
N ASN A 86 23.71 -0.56 2.54
CA ASN A 86 24.27 -1.68 1.78
C ASN A 86 24.03 -1.57 0.26
N SER A 87 23.04 -0.83 -0.15
CA SER A 87 22.71 -0.59 -1.56
C SER A 87 22.56 0.93 -1.78
N PRO A 88 23.68 1.66 -1.84
CA PRO A 88 23.63 3.09 -2.12
C PRO A 88 23.12 3.34 -3.54
N GLY A 89 22.31 4.39 -3.70
CA GLY A 89 21.72 4.75 -4.99
C GLY A 89 20.47 5.57 -4.81
N THR A 90 19.98 6.14 -5.91
CA THR A 90 18.74 6.93 -5.94
C THR A 90 17.54 6.01 -5.95
N ARG A 91 16.56 6.30 -5.11
CA ARG A 91 15.32 5.54 -4.96
C ARG A 91 14.14 6.33 -5.47
N THR A 92 13.37 5.69 -6.35
CA THR A 92 12.16 6.29 -6.91
C THR A 92 10.97 5.36 -6.69
N LEU A 93 9.89 5.91 -6.20
CA LEU A 93 8.60 5.23 -6.05
C LEU A 93 7.57 5.96 -6.94
N HIS A 94 7.04 5.24 -7.91
CA HIS A 94 5.96 5.73 -8.77
C HIS A 94 4.66 5.07 -8.34
N VAL A 95 3.72 5.87 -7.83
CA VAL A 95 2.36 5.38 -7.52
C VAL A 95 1.66 5.03 -8.81
N GLU A 96 1.32 3.75 -9.00
CA GLU A 96 0.59 3.25 -10.18
C GLU A 96 -0.90 3.16 -9.92
N LYS A 97 -1.28 2.74 -8.70
CA LYS A 97 -2.68 2.53 -8.34
C LYS A 97 -2.90 2.84 -6.87
N ILE A 98 -4.00 3.53 -6.58
CA ILE A 98 -4.55 3.67 -5.23
C ILE A 98 -5.94 3.02 -5.25
N GLN A 99 -6.15 2.01 -4.43
CA GLN A 99 -7.41 1.32 -4.27
C GLN A 99 -7.92 1.52 -2.85
N THR A 100 -9.03 2.23 -2.69
CA THR A 100 -9.68 2.42 -1.40
C THR A 100 -10.29 1.12 -0.89
N ILE A 101 -10.04 0.79 0.37
CA ILE A 101 -10.71 -0.30 1.09
C ILE A 101 -11.88 0.28 1.88
N THR A 102 -11.62 1.37 2.60
CA THR A 102 -12.61 2.15 3.34
C THR A 102 -12.32 3.64 3.17
N SER A 103 -13.14 4.52 3.75
CA SER A 103 -12.85 5.96 3.79
C SER A 103 -11.56 6.34 4.53
N SER A 104 -10.97 5.39 5.28
CA SER A 104 -9.77 5.58 6.11
C SER A 104 -8.67 4.56 5.86
N SER A 105 -8.77 3.75 4.81
CA SER A 105 -7.73 2.78 4.45
C SER A 105 -7.66 2.55 2.95
N ALA A 106 -6.45 2.33 2.43
CA ALA A 106 -6.21 2.08 1.03
C ALA A 106 -5.01 1.15 0.81
N ILE A 107 -5.00 0.50 -0.36
CA ILE A 107 -3.85 -0.20 -0.93
C ILE A 107 -3.22 0.72 -1.96
N VAL A 108 -1.90 0.83 -1.95
CA VAL A 108 -1.13 1.65 -2.88
C VAL A 108 -0.08 0.78 -3.55
N ASP A 109 -0.22 0.56 -4.84
CA ASP A 109 0.75 -0.17 -5.63
C ASP A 109 1.70 0.80 -6.30
N CYS A 110 3.00 0.54 -6.13
CA CYS A 110 4.07 1.38 -6.65
C CYS A 110 5.09 0.56 -7.43
N ARG A 111 5.60 1.14 -8.51
CA ARG A 111 6.90 0.71 -9.07
C ARG A 111 8.01 1.31 -8.22
N TYR A 112 8.91 0.45 -7.78
CA TYR A 112 10.06 0.85 -6.99
C TYR A 112 11.34 0.58 -7.76
N GLU A 113 12.10 1.62 -8.03
CA GLU A 113 13.37 1.54 -8.72
C GLU A 113 14.51 2.03 -7.82
N ILE A 114 15.61 1.32 -7.83
CA ILE A 114 16.87 1.74 -7.20
C ILE A 114 17.90 1.83 -8.31
N GLN A 115 18.33 3.05 -8.61
CA GLN A 115 19.44 3.29 -9.52
C GLN A 115 20.73 3.22 -8.72
N ASN A 116 21.50 2.16 -8.89
CA ASN A 116 22.75 1.96 -8.22
C ASN A 116 23.85 2.89 -8.73
N THR A 117 24.88 3.11 -7.92
CA THR A 117 26.01 3.99 -8.27
C THR A 117 26.90 3.43 -9.38
N ASP A 118 26.81 2.12 -9.66
CA ASP A 118 27.50 1.43 -10.76
C ASP A 118 26.76 1.52 -12.10
N GLY A 119 25.63 2.25 -12.15
CA GLY A 119 24.81 2.38 -13.36
C GLY A 119 23.77 1.28 -13.54
N THR A 120 23.76 0.24 -12.71
CA THR A 120 22.70 -0.79 -12.76
C THR A 120 21.43 -0.31 -12.09
N ALA A 121 20.29 -0.85 -12.50
CA ALA A 121 19.01 -0.57 -11.88
C ALA A 121 18.36 -1.84 -11.32
N ARG A 122 17.84 -1.74 -10.11
CA ARG A 122 17.01 -2.79 -9.51
C ARG A 122 15.56 -2.33 -9.50
N LYS A 123 14.70 -3.11 -10.14
CA LYS A 123 13.26 -2.85 -10.23
C LYS A 123 12.48 -3.85 -9.41
N MET A 124 11.45 -3.38 -8.72
CA MET A 124 10.54 -4.22 -7.95
C MET A 124 9.17 -3.55 -7.84
N TRP A 125 8.18 -4.30 -7.39
CA TRP A 125 6.91 -3.78 -6.94
C TRP A 125 6.93 -3.57 -5.44
N SER A 126 6.28 -2.50 -4.99
CA SER A 126 6.01 -2.27 -3.57
C SER A 126 4.53 -1.98 -3.39
N THR A 127 3.86 -2.78 -2.58
CA THR A 127 2.49 -2.52 -2.16
C THR A 127 2.50 -1.98 -0.74
N PHE A 128 1.84 -0.86 -0.53
CA PHE A 128 1.66 -0.25 0.78
C PHE A 128 0.19 -0.39 1.20
N ILE A 129 -0.04 -0.75 2.46
CA ILE A 129 -1.33 -0.59 3.10
C ILE A 129 -1.24 0.65 3.97
N VAL A 130 -2.11 1.62 3.69
CA VAL A 130 -2.12 2.91 4.37
C VAL A 130 -3.43 3.11 5.11
N ILE A 131 -3.37 3.76 6.25
CA ILE A 131 -4.53 4.07 7.09
C ILE A 131 -4.52 5.54 7.49
N ASP A 132 -5.71 6.13 7.64
CA ASP A 132 -5.89 7.44 8.28
C ASP A 132 -5.88 7.26 9.80
N ASP A 133 -4.79 7.64 10.43
CA ASP A 133 -4.65 7.69 11.88
C ASP A 133 -4.87 9.14 12.36
N LYS A 134 -6.07 9.43 12.86
CA LYS A 134 -6.45 10.75 13.39
C LYS A 134 -6.23 11.90 12.39
N LYS A 135 -6.71 11.73 11.17
CA LYS A 135 -6.58 12.67 10.04
C LYS A 135 -5.16 12.80 9.48
N THR A 136 -4.31 11.82 9.75
CA THR A 136 -2.95 11.73 9.19
C THR A 136 -2.76 10.36 8.59
N TRP A 137 -2.48 10.31 7.29
CA TRP A 137 -2.22 9.05 6.62
C TRP A 137 -0.87 8.48 7.07
N LYS A 138 -0.86 7.18 7.40
CA LYS A 138 0.33 6.43 7.82
C LYS A 138 0.41 5.09 7.11
N ILE A 139 1.62 4.59 6.95
CA ILE A 139 1.89 3.27 6.38
C ILE A 139 1.77 2.23 7.50
N MET A 140 0.87 1.26 7.30
CA MET A 140 0.64 0.14 8.21
C MET A 140 1.38 -1.12 7.78
N ALA A 141 1.53 -1.34 6.46
CA ALA A 141 2.25 -2.50 5.95
C ALA A 141 2.96 -2.19 4.62
N ILE A 142 4.06 -2.90 4.36
CA ILE A 142 4.84 -2.81 3.12
C ILE A 142 5.15 -4.22 2.62
N ARG A 143 4.94 -4.46 1.33
CA ARG A 143 5.26 -5.72 0.65
C ARG A 143 6.10 -5.42 -0.58
N ASN A 144 7.32 -5.93 -0.59
CA ASN A 144 8.24 -5.77 -1.72
C ASN A 144 8.35 -7.08 -2.49
N MET A 145 8.13 -7.02 -3.79
CA MET A 145 8.12 -8.18 -4.68
C MET A 145 9.06 -7.94 -5.86
N LEU A 146 9.92 -8.91 -6.12
CA LEU A 146 10.72 -8.91 -7.35
C LEU A 146 9.83 -9.35 -8.52
N PRO A 147 9.99 -8.74 -9.71
CA PRO A 147 9.41 -9.29 -10.93
C PRO A 147 9.85 -10.73 -11.15
N ALA A 148 8.99 -11.55 -11.72
CA ALA A 148 9.40 -12.87 -12.16
C ALA A 148 10.53 -12.74 -13.21
N PRO A 149 11.51 -13.65 -13.23
CA PRO A 149 12.49 -13.69 -14.29
C PRO A 149 11.75 -13.82 -15.63
N ASN A 150 12.17 -13.03 -16.63
CA ASN A 150 11.68 -13.26 -17.99
C ASN A 150 12.18 -14.64 -18.44
N ASN A 151 11.24 -15.55 -18.69
CA ASN A 151 11.53 -16.85 -19.29
C ASN A 151 11.81 -16.65 -20.79
#